data_c0e22e62e5bdcb8d66a0e32d73fd7712
#
_entry.id   c0e22e62e5bdcb8d66a0e32d73fd7712
#
_cell.length_a   1.000
_cell.length_b   1.000
_cell.length_c   1.000
_cell.angle_alpha   90.00
_cell.angle_beta   90.00
_cell.angle_gamma   90.00
#
_symmetry.space_group_name_H-M   'P 1'
#
loop_
_entity.id
_entity.type
_entity.pdbx_description
1 polymer ?
#
loop_
_entity_poly.entity_id
_entity_poly.type
_entity_poly.pdbx_seq_one_letter_code
_entity_poly.pdbx_strand_id
1 'polypeptide(L)'
;WASGISLVAHMYSPHIPAIHMNTRFIVTEKEWFGGGIDLTPTFPEEYETNYFHKELKKVCDNYETKCYEKFKRSCDEYFFLPHRNEPRGVGGIFFDQLSTENWNKDFSFIQDVGRSIKKIFPFIIEKKITKEWSEEEKQHQLVKRGRYVEFNLIHDRGTKFGLETDGNTEAILMSLPPHASWS
;
A
#
# COMPACT_ATOMS: atom_id res chain seq x y z
N TRP A 1 -4.43 21.94 7.05
CA TRP A 1 -3.19 21.69 6.32
C TRP A 1 -2.83 20.20 6.32
N ALA A 2 -2.29 19.70 5.21
CA ALA A 2 -1.83 18.32 5.09
C ALA A 2 -0.54 18.26 4.24
N SER A 3 0.36 17.35 4.59
CA SER A 3 1.56 17.04 3.83
C SER A 3 1.86 15.54 3.93
N GLY A 4 2.45 14.98 2.88
CA GLY A 4 2.80 13.57 2.88
C GLY A 4 3.55 13.15 1.63
N ILE A 5 3.90 11.88 1.61
CA ILE A 5 4.50 11.20 0.46
C ILE A 5 3.62 9.99 0.14
N SER A 6 3.20 9.90 -1.11
CA SER A 6 2.54 8.72 -1.64
C SER A 6 3.38 8.15 -2.79
N LEU A 7 3.54 6.83 -2.78
CA LEU A 7 4.27 6.11 -3.81
C LEU A 7 3.50 4.85 -4.17
N VAL A 8 3.35 4.61 -5.47
CA VAL A 8 2.90 3.33 -5.99
C VAL A 8 3.81 2.91 -7.14
N ALA A 9 4.17 1.64 -7.18
CA ALA A 9 4.91 1.06 -8.28
C ALA A 9 4.10 -0.10 -8.90
N HIS A 10 3.66 0.10 -10.15
CA HIS A 10 3.03 -0.92 -10.98
C HIS A 10 4.05 -1.49 -11.96
N MET A 11 4.63 -2.61 -11.61
CA MET A 11 5.74 -3.19 -12.35
C MET A 11 5.31 -3.82 -13.68
N TYR A 12 6.17 -3.71 -14.70
CA TYR A 12 5.89 -4.29 -16.01
C TYR A 12 5.77 -5.83 -15.95
N SER A 13 6.71 -6.49 -15.26
CA SER A 13 6.67 -7.94 -15.05
C SER A 13 5.48 -8.35 -14.17
N PRO A 14 4.71 -9.38 -14.54
CA PRO A 14 3.63 -9.92 -13.72
C PRO A 14 4.12 -10.63 -12.45
N HIS A 15 5.39 -11.02 -12.41
CA HIS A 15 5.99 -11.69 -11.25
C HIS A 15 6.35 -10.74 -10.13
N ILE A 16 6.59 -9.45 -10.43
CA ILE A 16 6.92 -8.46 -9.42
C ILE A 16 5.63 -7.80 -8.93
N PRO A 17 5.36 -7.85 -7.62
CA PRO A 17 4.13 -7.27 -7.06
C PRO A 17 4.07 -5.76 -7.22
N ALA A 18 2.86 -5.20 -7.28
CA ALA A 18 2.68 -3.79 -7.02
C ALA A 18 2.90 -3.52 -5.53
N ILE A 19 3.55 -2.41 -5.22
CA ILE A 19 3.73 -1.92 -3.86
C ILE A 19 3.18 -0.51 -3.75
N HIS A 20 2.43 -0.24 -2.69
CA HIS A 20 1.93 1.07 -2.35
C HIS A 20 2.47 1.48 -0.98
N MET A 21 2.83 2.73 -0.82
CA MET A 21 3.23 3.34 0.43
C MET A 21 2.67 4.76 0.50
N ASN A 22 2.12 5.10 1.64
CA ASN A 22 1.62 6.43 1.93
C ASN A 22 2.03 6.81 3.35
N THR A 23 2.51 8.03 3.50
CA THR A 23 2.75 8.66 4.81
C THR A 23 2.23 10.08 4.75
N ARG A 24 1.49 10.51 5.78
CA ARG A 24 0.91 11.84 5.83
C ARG A 24 0.89 12.40 7.25
N PHE A 25 0.95 13.73 7.34
CA PHE A 25 0.68 14.50 8.54
C PHE A 25 -0.45 15.46 8.24
N ILE A 26 -1.45 15.50 9.10
CA ILE A 26 -2.67 16.30 8.92
C ILE A 26 -2.83 17.20 10.14
N VAL A 27 -3.14 18.47 9.90
CA VAL A 27 -3.41 19.49 10.91
C VAL A 27 -4.75 20.13 10.62
N THR A 28 -5.66 20.06 11.58
CA THR A 28 -6.96 20.73 11.62
C THR A 28 -7.05 21.47 12.96
N GLU A 29 -8.09 21.28 13.74
CA GLU A 29 -8.13 21.62 15.18
C GLU A 29 -7.29 20.65 16.02
N LYS A 30 -7.00 19.49 15.47
CA LYS A 30 -6.09 18.47 16.00
C LYS A 30 -5.05 18.14 14.95
N GLU A 31 -3.98 17.52 15.38
CA GLU A 31 -2.94 17.01 14.49
C GLU A 31 -2.69 15.53 14.68
N TRP A 32 -2.40 14.82 13.58
CA TRP A 32 -2.11 13.39 13.62
C TRP A 32 -1.34 12.93 12.38
N PHE A 33 -0.71 11.79 12.53
CA PHE A 33 -0.11 11.06 11.42
C PHE A 33 -1.04 9.96 10.89
N GLY A 34 -0.92 9.68 9.61
CA GLY A 34 -1.55 8.54 8.96
C GLY A 34 -0.64 7.95 7.91
N GLY A 35 -0.94 6.75 7.48
CA GLY A 35 -0.17 6.10 6.44
C GLY A 35 -0.35 4.60 6.39
N GLY A 36 0.51 3.98 5.60
CA GLY A 36 0.55 2.53 5.44
C GLY A 36 1.49 2.12 4.32
N ILE A 37 1.70 0.84 4.23
CA ILE A 37 2.40 0.19 3.13
C ILE A 37 1.75 -1.18 2.91
N ASP A 38 1.43 -1.50 1.66
CA ASP A 38 0.80 -2.75 1.28
C ASP A 38 1.38 -3.33 -0.01
N LEU A 39 1.26 -4.64 -0.17
CA LEU A 39 1.79 -5.39 -1.29
C LEU A 39 0.67 -6.10 -2.05
N THR A 40 0.64 -5.92 -3.38
CA THR A 40 -0.37 -6.51 -4.25
C THR A 40 0.31 -7.37 -5.32
N PRO A 41 0.61 -8.65 -5.05
CA PRO A 41 1.17 -9.57 -6.02
C PRO A 41 0.09 -10.08 -6.99
N THR A 42 0.49 -10.31 -8.25
CA THR A 42 -0.30 -11.08 -9.21
C THR A 42 -0.26 -12.58 -8.83
N PHE A 43 0.91 -13.06 -8.49
CA PHE A 43 1.17 -14.42 -8.05
C PHE A 43 1.78 -14.37 -6.63
N PRO A 44 0.95 -14.54 -5.57
CA PRO A 44 1.45 -14.51 -4.20
C PRO A 44 2.44 -15.66 -3.93
N GLU A 45 3.59 -15.32 -3.38
CA GLU A 45 4.60 -16.27 -2.91
C GLU A 45 4.76 -16.13 -1.39
N GLU A 46 4.67 -17.26 -0.68
CA GLU A 46 4.70 -17.29 0.78
C GLU A 46 6.00 -16.70 1.34
N TYR A 47 7.13 -17.02 0.74
CA TYR A 47 8.43 -16.51 1.18
C TYR A 47 8.51 -14.98 1.13
N GLU A 48 8.02 -14.36 0.05
CA GLU A 48 8.02 -12.89 -0.10
C GLU A 48 7.04 -12.23 0.84
N THR A 49 5.84 -12.81 0.94
CA THR A 49 4.81 -12.36 1.87
C THR A 49 5.32 -12.37 3.30
N ASN A 50 5.95 -13.48 3.72
CA ASN A 50 6.52 -13.60 5.05
C ASN A 50 7.67 -12.62 5.29
N TYR A 51 8.54 -12.41 4.30
CA TYR A 51 9.62 -11.42 4.40
C TYR A 51 9.07 -10.00 4.55
N PHE A 52 8.11 -9.63 3.70
CA PHE A 52 7.44 -8.34 3.73
C PHE A 52 6.84 -8.05 5.12
N HIS A 53 6.02 -8.95 5.62
CA HIS A 53 5.39 -8.81 6.92
C HIS A 53 6.40 -8.81 8.09
N LYS A 54 7.44 -9.63 8.01
CA LYS A 54 8.53 -9.66 9.00
C LYS A 54 9.25 -8.31 9.12
N GLU A 55 9.54 -7.67 7.99
CA GLU A 55 10.21 -6.37 8.00
C GLU A 55 9.28 -5.27 8.52
N LEU A 56 8.00 -5.27 8.15
CA LEU A 56 7.03 -4.33 8.70
C LEU A 56 6.81 -4.53 10.20
N LYS A 57 6.78 -5.78 10.65
CA LYS A 57 6.68 -6.08 12.08
C LYS A 57 7.84 -5.50 12.87
N LYS A 58 9.08 -5.57 12.35
CA LYS A 58 10.24 -4.95 13.00
C LYS A 58 10.07 -3.43 13.15
N VAL A 59 9.58 -2.75 12.10
CA VAL A 59 9.31 -1.31 12.15
C VAL A 59 8.28 -0.98 13.24
N CYS A 60 7.21 -1.75 13.29
CA CYS A 60 6.17 -1.58 14.30
C CYS A 60 6.67 -1.87 15.73
N ASP A 61 7.38 -2.98 15.93
CA ASP A 61 7.89 -3.38 17.25
C ASP A 61 8.89 -2.36 17.83
N ASN A 62 9.64 -1.67 16.95
CA ASN A 62 10.53 -0.56 17.37
C ASN A 62 9.74 0.67 17.86
N TYR A 63 8.53 0.86 17.36
CA TYR A 63 7.66 1.97 17.75
C TYR A 63 6.87 1.66 19.02
N GLU A 64 6.10 0.56 19.01
CA GLU A 64 5.27 0.12 20.12
C GLU A 64 4.94 -1.37 20.02
N THR A 65 5.05 -2.07 21.13
CA THR A 65 4.73 -3.49 21.23
C THR A 65 3.27 -3.75 20.83
N LYS A 66 3.05 -4.75 19.96
CA LYS A 66 1.73 -5.17 19.44
C LYS A 66 1.04 -4.20 18.47
N CYS A 67 1.66 -3.07 18.09
CA CYS A 67 1.02 -2.20 17.11
C CYS A 67 0.95 -2.82 15.71
N TYR A 68 1.86 -3.74 15.38
CA TYR A 68 1.82 -4.46 14.12
C TYR A 68 0.50 -5.22 13.89
N GLU A 69 0.04 -5.98 14.85
CA GLU A 69 -1.20 -6.76 14.75
C GLU A 69 -2.42 -5.85 14.55
N LYS A 70 -2.44 -4.68 15.22
CA LYS A 70 -3.47 -3.66 15.06
C LYS A 70 -3.43 -3.08 13.65
N PHE A 71 -2.27 -2.64 13.19
CA PHE A 71 -2.13 -1.98 11.90
C PHE A 71 -2.29 -2.95 10.72
N LYS A 72 -1.87 -4.21 10.90
CA LYS A 72 -2.14 -5.27 9.92
C LYS A 72 -3.63 -5.52 9.76
N ARG A 73 -4.36 -5.68 10.85
CA ARG A 73 -5.82 -5.85 10.80
C ARG A 73 -6.51 -4.69 10.12
N SER A 74 -6.14 -3.46 10.47
CA SER A 74 -6.66 -2.26 9.82
C SER A 74 -6.37 -2.23 8.32
N CYS A 75 -5.21 -2.73 7.89
CA CYS A 75 -4.85 -2.86 6.49
C CYS A 75 -5.72 -3.91 5.77
N ASP A 76 -5.87 -5.09 6.36
CA ASP A 76 -6.65 -6.19 5.79
C ASP A 76 -8.13 -5.77 5.62
N GLU A 77 -8.69 -5.09 6.62
CA GLU A 77 -10.06 -4.56 6.57
C GLU A 77 -10.22 -3.44 5.53
N TYR A 78 -9.26 -2.51 5.48
CA TYR A 78 -9.32 -1.36 4.56
C TYR A 78 -9.22 -1.78 3.10
N PHE A 79 -8.30 -2.68 2.75
CA PHE A 79 -8.04 -3.10 1.37
C PHE A 79 -8.85 -4.33 0.93
N PHE A 80 -9.92 -4.66 1.63
CA PHE A 80 -10.86 -5.70 1.21
C PHE A 80 -11.82 -5.16 0.14
N LEU A 81 -12.14 -5.96 -0.86
CA LEU A 81 -13.14 -5.68 -1.91
C LEU A 81 -14.45 -6.40 -1.60
N PRO A 82 -15.43 -5.76 -0.94
CA PRO A 82 -16.68 -6.46 -0.54
C PRO A 82 -17.46 -7.03 -1.72
N HIS A 83 -17.51 -6.30 -2.84
CA HIS A 83 -18.24 -6.70 -4.04
C HIS A 83 -17.59 -7.87 -4.80
N ARG A 84 -16.34 -8.21 -4.47
CA ARG A 84 -15.61 -9.38 -5.00
C ARG A 84 -15.41 -10.47 -3.95
N ASN A 85 -15.67 -10.16 -2.67
CA ASN A 85 -15.37 -11.01 -1.53
C ASN A 85 -13.91 -11.50 -1.49
N GLU A 86 -12.97 -10.60 -1.84
CA GLU A 86 -11.53 -10.90 -1.86
C GLU A 86 -10.68 -9.73 -1.35
N PRO A 87 -9.49 -9.98 -0.80
CA PRO A 87 -8.53 -8.91 -0.48
C PRO A 87 -7.88 -8.40 -1.76
N ARG A 88 -7.50 -7.10 -1.77
CA ARG A 88 -6.75 -6.50 -2.90
C ARG A 88 -5.38 -7.14 -3.10
N GLY A 89 -4.70 -7.49 -2.01
CA GLY A 89 -3.36 -8.07 -2.01
C GLY A 89 -3.10 -8.91 -0.77
N VAL A 90 -1.84 -9.02 -0.37
CA VAL A 90 -1.44 -9.79 0.82
C VAL A 90 -1.43 -8.95 2.10
N GLY A 91 -1.98 -7.73 2.03
CA GLY A 91 -2.04 -6.80 3.15
C GLY A 91 -0.74 -6.04 3.37
N GLY A 92 -0.51 -5.65 4.58
CA GLY A 92 0.59 -4.81 5.04
C GLY A 92 0.26 -4.17 6.38
N ILE A 93 0.52 -2.87 6.52
CA ILE A 93 0.10 -2.06 7.67
C ILE A 93 -0.66 -0.83 7.19
N PHE A 94 -1.69 -0.45 7.93
CA PHE A 94 -2.44 0.78 7.74
C PHE A 94 -2.78 1.40 9.08
N PHE A 95 -2.54 2.69 9.23
CA PHE A 95 -2.84 3.45 10.44
C PHE A 95 -3.34 4.84 10.08
N ASP A 96 -4.23 5.34 10.90
CA ASP A 96 -4.80 6.68 10.80
C ASP A 96 -5.00 7.26 12.20
N GLN A 97 -5.08 8.58 12.30
CA GLN A 97 -5.23 9.30 13.57
C GLN A 97 -4.18 8.92 14.63
N LEU A 98 -2.93 8.65 14.17
CA LEU A 98 -1.83 8.35 15.05
C LEU A 98 -1.33 9.64 15.73
N SER A 99 -1.53 9.73 17.03
CA SER A 99 -1.05 10.82 17.88
C SER A 99 -0.90 10.30 19.31
N THR A 100 0.34 10.20 19.79
CA THR A 100 0.67 9.65 21.12
C THR A 100 1.15 10.71 22.10
N GLU A 101 0.87 12.01 21.86
CA GLU A 101 1.42 13.15 22.62
C GLU A 101 2.95 13.31 22.51
N ASN A 102 3.63 12.40 21.81
CA ASN A 102 5.05 12.49 21.50
C ASN A 102 5.27 12.58 19.99
N TRP A 103 5.16 13.80 19.47
CA TRP A 103 5.26 14.09 18.04
C TRP A 103 6.54 13.52 17.40
N ASN A 104 7.69 13.65 18.09
CA ASN A 104 8.97 13.17 17.55
C ASN A 104 9.01 11.64 17.43
N LYS A 105 8.42 10.93 18.39
CA LYS A 105 8.30 9.47 18.35
C LYS A 105 7.41 9.04 17.17
N ASP A 106 6.25 9.69 17.01
CA ASP A 106 5.31 9.40 15.94
C ASP A 106 5.93 9.72 14.58
N PHE A 107 6.61 10.85 14.44
CA PHE A 107 7.29 11.23 13.21
C PHE A 107 8.43 10.28 12.85
N SER A 108 9.22 9.82 13.84
CA SER A 108 10.26 8.81 13.62
C SER A 108 9.68 7.51 13.07
N PHE A 109 8.55 7.05 13.62
CA PHE A 109 7.84 5.89 13.09
C PHE A 109 7.42 6.06 11.62
N ILE A 110 6.84 7.21 11.28
CA ILE A 110 6.46 7.55 9.89
C ILE A 110 7.68 7.48 8.96
N GLN A 111 8.82 8.02 9.39
CA GLN A 111 10.06 7.94 8.62
C GLN A 111 10.54 6.50 8.44
N ASP A 112 10.42 5.66 9.47
CA ASP A 112 10.84 4.26 9.41
C ASP A 112 9.92 3.43 8.51
N VAL A 113 8.61 3.70 8.51
CA VAL A 113 7.67 3.14 7.53
C VAL A 113 8.09 3.51 6.11
N GLY A 114 8.33 4.79 5.84
CA GLY A 114 8.78 5.25 4.52
C GLY A 114 10.13 4.66 4.09
N ARG A 115 11.09 4.54 5.03
CA ARG A 115 12.41 3.95 4.75
C ARG A 115 12.37 2.45 4.52
N SER A 116 11.40 1.74 5.09
CA SER A 116 11.29 0.29 4.96
C SER A 116 11.15 -0.17 3.51
N ILE A 117 10.53 0.63 2.64
CA ILE A 117 10.39 0.31 1.21
C ILE A 117 11.75 0.15 0.51
N LYS A 118 12.75 0.92 0.92
CA LYS A 118 14.11 0.88 0.35
C LYS A 118 14.83 -0.45 0.62
N LYS A 119 14.40 -1.18 1.63
CA LYS A 119 14.92 -2.50 1.98
C LYS A 119 14.05 -3.62 1.40
N ILE A 120 12.75 -3.48 1.53
CA ILE A 120 11.78 -4.52 1.18
C ILE A 120 11.69 -4.70 -0.33
N PHE A 121 11.49 -3.61 -1.06
CA PHE A 121 11.17 -3.70 -2.48
C PHE A 121 12.33 -4.19 -3.34
N PRO A 122 13.58 -3.70 -3.17
CA PRO A 122 14.72 -4.27 -3.91
C PRO A 122 14.90 -5.77 -3.69
N PHE A 123 14.74 -6.25 -2.46
CA PHE A 123 14.83 -7.69 -2.16
C PHE A 123 13.82 -8.54 -2.95
N ILE A 124 12.60 -8.04 -3.12
CA ILE A 124 11.56 -8.71 -3.91
C ILE A 124 11.90 -8.64 -5.41
N ILE A 125 12.37 -7.50 -5.90
CA ILE A 125 12.69 -7.27 -7.32
C ILE A 125 13.86 -8.13 -7.78
N GLU A 126 14.95 -8.15 -7.02
CA GLU A 126 16.21 -8.81 -7.42
C GLU A 126 16.02 -10.27 -7.87
N LYS A 127 15.10 -10.99 -7.24
CA LYS A 127 14.81 -12.38 -7.55
C LYS A 127 13.97 -12.59 -8.81
N LYS A 128 13.31 -11.55 -9.29
CA LYS A 128 12.26 -11.65 -10.32
C LYS A 128 12.49 -10.77 -11.54
N ILE A 129 13.46 -9.87 -11.48
CA ILE A 129 13.66 -8.87 -12.53
C ILE A 129 14.01 -9.49 -13.90
N THR A 130 14.65 -10.64 -13.89
CA THR A 130 15.05 -11.38 -15.10
C THR A 130 14.11 -12.54 -15.44
N LYS A 131 13.07 -12.76 -14.64
CA LYS A 131 12.14 -13.86 -14.87
C LYS A 131 11.27 -13.54 -16.09
N GLU A 132 11.29 -14.41 -17.07
CA GLU A 132 10.40 -14.35 -18.24
C GLU A 132 8.97 -14.71 -17.84
N TRP A 133 8.00 -14.28 -18.63
CA TRP A 133 6.59 -14.56 -18.43
C TRP A 133 5.87 -14.84 -19.73
N SER A 134 4.78 -15.60 -19.64
CA SER A 134 3.88 -15.87 -20.74
C SER A 134 2.84 -14.76 -20.95
N GLU A 135 2.19 -14.74 -22.11
CA GLU A 135 1.07 -13.83 -22.36
C GLU A 135 -0.11 -14.09 -21.42
N GLU A 136 -0.33 -15.35 -21.03
CA GLU A 136 -1.37 -15.71 -20.06
C GLU A 136 -1.10 -15.11 -18.68
N GLU A 137 0.15 -15.17 -18.21
CA GLU A 137 0.56 -14.53 -16.96
C GLU A 137 0.41 -13.01 -17.02
N LYS A 138 0.70 -12.41 -18.18
CA LYS A 138 0.49 -10.98 -18.41
C LYS A 138 -0.99 -10.62 -18.37
N GLN A 139 -1.83 -11.39 -19.04
CA GLN A 139 -3.27 -11.18 -19.00
C GLN A 139 -3.84 -11.33 -17.58
N HIS A 140 -3.35 -12.30 -16.81
CA HIS A 140 -3.72 -12.45 -15.40
C HIS A 140 -3.34 -11.22 -14.58
N GLN A 141 -2.16 -10.62 -14.81
CA GLN A 141 -1.76 -9.36 -14.17
C GLN A 141 -2.76 -8.24 -14.51
N LEU A 142 -3.19 -8.12 -15.76
CA LEU A 142 -4.13 -7.07 -16.15
C LEU A 142 -5.48 -7.22 -15.46
N VAL A 143 -5.97 -8.44 -15.30
CA VAL A 143 -7.21 -8.73 -14.54
C VAL A 143 -7.05 -8.36 -13.05
N LYS A 144 -5.93 -8.75 -12.42
CA LYS A 144 -5.65 -8.34 -11.03
C LYS A 144 -5.51 -6.82 -10.87
N ARG A 145 -4.98 -6.13 -11.87
CA ARG A 145 -4.98 -4.66 -11.92
C ARG A 145 -6.38 -4.07 -12.02
N GLY A 146 -7.31 -4.75 -12.68
CA GLY A 146 -8.73 -4.38 -12.66
C GLY A 146 -9.28 -4.34 -11.23
N ARG A 147 -8.93 -5.31 -10.37
CA ARG A 147 -9.32 -5.31 -8.94
C ARG A 147 -8.70 -4.13 -8.18
N TYR A 148 -7.45 -3.78 -8.50
CA TYR A 148 -6.79 -2.61 -7.93
C TYR A 148 -7.52 -1.30 -8.31
N VAL A 149 -7.90 -1.15 -9.56
CA VAL A 149 -8.69 0.00 -10.05
C VAL A 149 -10.06 0.05 -9.37
N GLU A 150 -10.77 -1.08 -9.28
CA GLU A 150 -12.06 -1.16 -8.57
C GLU A 150 -11.95 -0.66 -7.14
N PHE A 151 -10.94 -1.13 -6.39
CA PHE A 151 -10.71 -0.66 -5.04
C PHE A 151 -10.54 0.86 -4.99
N ASN A 152 -9.62 1.40 -5.77
CA ASN A 152 -9.28 2.82 -5.73
C ASN A 152 -10.47 3.71 -6.11
N LEU A 153 -11.24 3.36 -7.12
CA LEU A 153 -12.38 4.17 -7.56
C LEU A 153 -13.62 4.00 -6.67
N ILE A 154 -13.85 2.80 -6.13
CA ILE A 154 -15.09 2.49 -5.40
C ILE A 154 -14.93 2.65 -3.89
N HIS A 155 -13.78 2.29 -3.32
CA HIS A 155 -13.60 2.14 -1.88
C HIS A 155 -12.55 3.06 -1.27
N ASP A 156 -11.53 3.51 -2.05
CA ASP A 156 -10.47 4.34 -1.49
C ASP A 156 -10.97 5.72 -1.06
N ARG A 157 -10.87 5.99 0.24
CA ARG A 157 -11.33 7.25 0.83
C ARG A 157 -10.55 8.46 0.32
N GLY A 158 -9.24 8.28 0.08
CA GLY A 158 -8.38 9.35 -0.41
C GLY A 158 -8.73 9.76 -1.84
N THR A 159 -8.93 8.78 -2.73
CA THR A 159 -9.37 9.01 -4.11
C THR A 159 -10.73 9.70 -4.15
N LYS A 160 -11.72 9.19 -3.41
CA LYS A 160 -13.05 9.80 -3.32
C LYS A 160 -12.99 11.24 -2.85
N PHE A 161 -12.34 11.48 -1.71
CA PHE A 161 -12.20 12.82 -1.15
C PHE A 161 -11.55 13.78 -2.15
N GLY A 162 -10.46 13.36 -2.80
CA GLY A 162 -9.77 14.18 -3.78
C GLY A 162 -10.66 14.56 -4.97
N LEU A 163 -11.41 13.62 -5.52
CA LEU A 163 -12.33 13.86 -6.65
C LEU A 163 -13.54 14.70 -6.26
N GLU A 164 -14.07 14.53 -5.04
CA GLU A 164 -15.23 15.27 -4.52
C GLU A 164 -14.91 16.71 -4.09
N THR A 165 -13.64 17.02 -3.82
CA THR A 165 -13.18 18.34 -3.36
C THR A 165 -12.45 19.13 -4.44
N ASP A 166 -12.70 18.85 -5.70
CA ASP A 166 -12.14 19.56 -6.85
C ASP A 166 -10.60 19.53 -6.91
N GLY A 167 -10.03 18.42 -6.41
CA GLY A 167 -8.58 18.18 -6.46
C GLY A 167 -8.09 17.92 -7.90
N ASN A 168 -6.77 18.03 -8.10
CA ASN A 168 -6.17 17.73 -9.39
C ASN A 168 -6.37 16.24 -9.77
N THR A 169 -7.26 15.97 -10.71
CA THR A 169 -7.66 14.62 -11.15
C THR A 169 -6.45 13.78 -11.60
N GLU A 170 -5.53 14.36 -12.36
CA GLU A 170 -4.33 13.67 -12.85
C GLU A 170 -3.44 13.20 -11.68
N ALA A 171 -3.29 14.06 -10.67
CA ALA A 171 -2.53 13.72 -9.47
C ALA A 171 -3.23 12.67 -8.59
N ILE A 172 -4.56 12.70 -8.53
CA ILE A 172 -5.36 11.73 -7.77
C ILE A 172 -5.33 10.35 -8.43
N LEU A 173 -5.53 10.30 -9.74
CA LEU A 173 -5.60 9.06 -10.51
C LEU A 173 -4.22 8.47 -10.88
N MET A 174 -3.12 9.15 -10.52
CA MET A 174 -1.76 8.64 -10.74
C MET A 174 -1.48 7.30 -10.04
N SER A 175 -2.27 6.95 -9.05
CA SER A 175 -2.15 5.67 -8.33
C SER A 175 -2.66 4.47 -9.11
N LEU A 176 -3.40 4.68 -10.20
CA LEU A 176 -3.94 3.62 -11.02
C LEU A 176 -2.86 3.00 -11.92
N PRO A 177 -2.93 1.68 -12.20
CA PRO A 177 -2.04 1.05 -13.16
C PRO A 177 -2.30 1.57 -14.59
N PRO A 178 -1.26 1.65 -15.45
CA PRO A 178 -1.39 2.20 -16.81
C PRO A 178 -2.30 1.37 -17.72
N HIS A 179 -2.44 0.07 -17.43
CA HIS A 179 -3.31 -0.86 -18.15
C HIS A 179 -3.97 -1.81 -17.15
N ALA A 180 -5.24 -2.08 -17.37
CA ALA A 180 -6.03 -3.04 -16.62
C ALA A 180 -7.05 -3.70 -17.54
N SER A 181 -7.54 -4.89 -17.19
CA SER A 181 -8.65 -5.53 -17.89
C SER A 181 -9.63 -6.16 -16.90
N TRP A 182 -10.81 -6.48 -17.40
CA TRP A 182 -11.87 -7.18 -16.67
C TRP A 182 -12.28 -8.42 -17.44
N SER A 183 -12.49 -9.51 -16.73
CA SER A 183 -13.03 -10.77 -17.26
C SER A 183 -14.43 -10.98 -16.72
#